data_797f1a5bf7d254132513ec5f850cad94
#
_entry.id   797f1a5bf7d254132513ec5f850cad94
#
_cell.length_a   1.000
_cell.length_b   1.000
_cell.length_c   1.000
_cell.angle_alpha   90.00
_cell.angle_beta   90.00
_cell.angle_gamma   90.00
#
_symmetry.space_group_name_H-M   'P 1'
#
loop_
_entity.id
_entity.type
_entity.pdbx_description
1 polymer ?
#
loop_
_entity_poly.entity_id
_entity_poly.type
_entity_poly.pdbx_seq_one_letter_code
_entity_poly.pdbx_strand_id
1 'polypeptide(L)'
;MSRCIERDRRFYDFLVKTRLPMTITDVAHMFYPSPSGNERSSITIAQRRCRELKKMQYIEISNRSFGSCNYYYVGSKPSERSLRHRLLMSHVISTISCNGFNIIDVETEKSFMDGELRSDIYMIIEYNKTKYCLLCEVDLTKPFNTEGYTKLLNKVMKGEIKFPHQLILLSVSDMKLEDSDIKKYITQVDTELKSFNKFLWKFIK
;
A
#
# COMPACT_ATOMS: atom_id res chain seq x y z
N MET A 1 11.75 -0.13 31.72
CA MET A 1 11.30 0.65 30.53
C MET A 1 11.35 -0.24 29.29
N SER A 2 10.26 -0.35 28.52
CA SER A 2 10.26 -1.10 27.25
C SER A 2 11.15 -0.36 26.25
N ARG A 3 12.11 -1.06 25.67
CA ARG A 3 13.05 -0.48 24.69
C ARG A 3 12.39 -0.52 23.31
N CYS A 4 12.42 0.59 22.58
CA CYS A 4 12.08 0.60 21.15
C CYS A 4 13.07 -0.28 20.40
N ILE A 5 12.56 -1.23 19.62
CA ILE A 5 13.38 -2.13 18.80
C ILE A 5 13.32 -1.69 17.33
N GLU A 6 14.23 -2.20 16.49
CA GLU A 6 14.32 -1.83 15.07
C GLU A 6 12.99 -2.00 14.32
N ARG A 7 12.24 -3.07 14.60
CA ARG A 7 10.92 -3.29 13.98
C ARG A 7 9.91 -2.21 14.35
N ASP A 8 9.93 -1.72 15.59
CA ASP A 8 9.06 -0.62 16.05
C ASP A 8 9.37 0.67 15.30
N ARG A 9 10.66 0.95 15.11
CA ARG A 9 11.12 2.13 14.37
C ARG A 9 10.65 2.06 12.92
N ARG A 10 10.85 0.94 12.23
CA ARG A 10 10.39 0.75 10.85
C ARG A 10 8.88 0.93 10.73
N PHE A 11 8.10 0.42 11.67
CA PHE A 11 6.65 0.60 11.69
C PHE A 11 6.28 2.07 11.90
N TYR A 12 6.88 2.74 12.87
CA TYR A 12 6.64 4.16 13.14
C TYR A 12 7.02 5.03 11.94
N ASP A 13 8.20 4.83 11.36
CA ASP A 13 8.68 5.58 10.20
C ASP A 13 7.74 5.39 8.99
N PHE A 14 7.21 4.18 8.79
CA PHE A 14 6.21 3.91 7.76
C PHE A 14 4.93 4.74 7.99
N LEU A 15 4.38 4.74 9.20
CA LEU A 15 3.19 5.53 9.53
C LEU A 15 3.42 7.03 9.36
N VAL A 16 4.59 7.52 9.79
CA VAL A 16 4.96 8.94 9.64
C VAL A 16 5.07 9.32 8.16
N LYS A 17 5.73 8.49 7.37
CA LYS A 17 5.97 8.75 5.96
C LYS A 17 4.70 8.71 5.13
N THR A 18 3.90 7.65 5.29
CA THR A 18 2.73 7.40 4.45
C THR A 18 1.46 8.09 4.96
N ARG A 19 1.41 8.38 6.26
CA ARG A 19 0.20 8.82 6.97
C ARG A 19 -0.97 7.84 6.85
N LEU A 20 -0.72 6.61 6.41
CA LEU A 20 -1.76 5.60 6.29
C LEU A 20 -2.06 4.93 7.64
N PRO A 21 -3.34 4.75 7.99
CA PRO A 21 -3.71 3.89 9.11
C PRO A 21 -3.50 2.42 8.73
N MET A 22 -3.13 1.58 9.67
CA MET A 22 -2.93 0.14 9.44
C MET A 22 -3.77 -0.71 10.38
N THR A 23 -4.31 -1.83 9.89
CA THR A 23 -4.92 -2.85 10.74
C THR A 23 -3.85 -3.65 11.48
N ILE A 24 -4.24 -4.36 12.54
CA ILE A 24 -3.28 -5.21 13.28
C ILE A 24 -2.71 -6.33 12.42
N THR A 25 -3.48 -6.85 11.48
CA THR A 25 -3.03 -7.89 10.54
C THR A 25 -1.94 -7.35 9.62
N ASP A 26 -2.14 -6.17 9.01
CA ASP A 26 -1.14 -5.55 8.15
C ASP A 26 0.14 -5.21 8.91
N VAL A 27 0.00 -4.68 10.14
CA VAL A 27 1.14 -4.42 11.04
C VAL A 27 1.91 -5.69 11.36
N ALA A 28 1.20 -6.78 11.68
CA ALA A 28 1.81 -8.07 12.00
C ALA A 28 2.60 -8.62 10.80
N HIS A 29 2.00 -8.60 9.63
CA HIS A 29 2.59 -9.13 8.41
C HIS A 29 3.84 -8.35 7.99
N MET A 30 3.78 -7.03 7.97
CA MET A 30 4.90 -6.21 7.47
C MET A 30 6.06 -6.07 8.46
N PHE A 31 5.75 -5.92 9.75
CA PHE A 31 6.76 -5.46 10.73
C PHE A 31 7.08 -6.49 11.82
N TYR A 32 6.15 -7.40 12.11
CA TYR A 32 6.32 -8.37 13.20
C TYR A 32 6.06 -9.82 12.79
N PRO A 33 6.61 -10.29 11.64
CA PRO A 33 6.46 -11.68 11.26
C PRO A 33 7.03 -12.58 12.34
N SER A 34 6.30 -13.64 12.68
CA SER A 34 6.76 -14.67 13.60
C SER A 34 7.86 -15.49 12.96
N PRO A 35 8.92 -15.87 13.67
CA PRO A 35 9.94 -16.78 13.17
C PRO A 35 9.38 -18.14 12.74
N SER A 36 8.28 -18.59 13.34
CA SER A 36 7.59 -19.83 12.98
C SER A 36 6.66 -19.72 11.77
N GLY A 37 6.50 -18.51 11.19
CA GLY A 37 5.54 -18.25 10.12
C GLY A 37 4.06 -18.31 10.57
N ASN A 38 3.80 -18.48 11.86
CA ASN A 38 2.42 -18.55 12.37
C ASN A 38 1.80 -17.17 12.48
N GLU A 39 0.71 -16.93 11.74
CA GLU A 39 0.00 -15.66 11.69
C GLU A 39 -0.52 -15.22 13.07
N ARG A 40 -1.12 -16.14 13.85
CA ARG A 40 -1.62 -15.85 15.19
C ARG A 40 -0.51 -15.36 16.12
N SER A 41 0.67 -15.94 16.02
CA SER A 41 1.87 -15.52 16.78
C SER A 41 2.31 -14.13 16.35
N SER A 42 2.33 -13.84 15.03
CA SER A 42 2.65 -12.52 14.49
C SER A 42 1.69 -11.46 15.00
N ILE A 43 0.39 -11.72 14.98
CA ILE A 43 -0.64 -10.81 15.50
C ILE A 43 -0.44 -10.57 17.02
N THR A 44 -0.16 -11.61 17.79
CA THR A 44 0.08 -11.46 19.25
C THR A 44 1.30 -10.59 19.53
N ILE A 45 2.40 -10.78 18.78
CA ILE A 45 3.61 -9.96 18.89
C ILE A 45 3.27 -8.50 18.54
N ALA A 46 2.61 -8.27 17.40
CA ALA A 46 2.24 -6.94 16.95
C ALA A 46 1.34 -6.22 17.97
N GLN A 47 0.32 -6.88 18.49
CA GLN A 47 -0.57 -6.31 19.51
C GLN A 47 0.19 -5.85 20.76
N ARG A 48 1.11 -6.68 21.26
CA ARG A 48 1.94 -6.32 22.41
C ARG A 48 2.80 -5.10 22.11
N ARG A 49 3.48 -5.09 20.95
CA ARG A 49 4.37 -3.98 20.57
C ARG A 49 3.59 -2.68 20.33
N CYS A 50 2.43 -2.74 19.68
CA CYS A 50 1.57 -1.58 19.47
C CYS A 50 1.08 -0.98 20.80
N ARG A 51 0.75 -1.81 21.81
CA ARG A 51 0.40 -1.30 23.15
C ARG A 51 1.57 -0.57 23.80
N GLU A 52 2.81 -1.08 23.67
CA GLU A 52 4.00 -0.43 24.18
C GLU A 52 4.28 0.89 23.47
N LEU A 53 4.19 0.92 22.13
CA LEU A 53 4.34 2.14 21.34
C LEU A 53 3.28 3.19 21.68
N LYS A 54 2.03 2.79 21.92
CA LYS A 54 1.00 3.71 22.41
C LYS A 54 1.34 4.29 23.78
N LYS A 55 1.81 3.47 24.73
CA LYS A 55 2.25 3.95 26.06
C LYS A 55 3.39 4.96 25.94
N MET A 56 4.28 4.79 24.96
CA MET A 56 5.37 5.71 24.67
C MET A 56 4.94 6.92 23.82
N GLN A 57 3.65 7.04 23.47
CA GLN A 57 3.07 8.13 22.68
C GLN A 57 3.60 8.23 21.23
N TYR A 58 4.13 7.15 20.69
CA TYR A 58 4.56 7.12 19.29
C TYR A 58 3.39 6.93 18.31
N ILE A 59 2.38 6.16 18.70
CA ILE A 59 1.23 5.85 17.86
C ILE A 59 -0.09 6.02 18.61
N GLU A 60 -1.17 6.22 17.85
CA GLU A 60 -2.53 6.18 18.34
C GLU A 60 -3.25 4.92 17.89
N ILE A 61 -4.26 4.50 18.67
CA ILE A 61 -5.11 3.35 18.40
C ILE A 61 -6.56 3.81 18.40
N SER A 62 -7.31 3.43 17.37
CA SER A 62 -8.74 3.69 17.30
C SER A 62 -9.50 2.50 16.75
N ASN A 63 -10.78 2.40 17.08
CA ASN A 63 -11.68 1.38 16.56
C ASN A 63 -12.42 1.91 15.33
N ARG A 64 -12.82 1.02 14.42
CA ARG A 64 -13.77 1.35 13.35
C ARG A 64 -15.16 1.47 13.96
N SER A 65 -15.98 2.42 13.45
CA SER A 65 -17.33 2.69 13.94
C SER A 65 -18.27 1.49 13.83
N PHE A 66 -18.03 0.57 12.90
CA PHE A 66 -18.85 -0.61 12.61
C PHE A 66 -18.05 -1.91 12.51
N GLY A 67 -16.91 -2.02 13.18
CA GLY A 67 -16.06 -3.19 13.04
C GLY A 67 -15.22 -3.49 14.26
N SER A 68 -14.95 -4.75 14.48
CA SER A 68 -14.15 -5.29 15.57
C SER A 68 -12.64 -5.01 15.47
N CYS A 69 -12.17 -4.42 14.37
CA CYS A 69 -10.73 -4.27 14.13
C CYS A 69 -10.23 -2.89 14.52
N ASN A 70 -9.25 -2.87 15.42
CA ASN A 70 -8.47 -1.68 15.71
C ASN A 70 -7.59 -1.32 14.52
N TYR A 71 -7.35 -0.01 14.35
CA TYR A 71 -6.33 0.51 13.44
C TYR A 71 -5.39 1.45 14.20
N TYR A 72 -4.18 1.54 13.67
CA TYR A 72 -3.04 2.24 14.24
C TYR A 72 -2.65 3.37 13.31
N TYR A 73 -2.34 4.55 13.86
CA TYR A 73 -2.00 5.73 13.07
C TYR A 73 -1.08 6.68 13.84
N VAL A 74 -0.54 7.68 13.15
CA VAL A 74 0.25 8.79 13.72
C VAL A 74 -0.38 10.11 13.29
N GLY A 75 -0.38 11.08 14.20
CA GLY A 75 -0.94 12.41 13.96
C GLY A 75 -2.46 12.44 14.05
N SER A 76 -3.12 13.10 13.10
CA SER A 76 -4.57 13.27 13.12
C SER A 76 -5.31 11.97 12.82
N LYS A 77 -6.39 11.70 13.56
CA LYS A 77 -7.28 10.58 13.29
C LYS A 77 -7.87 10.71 11.88
N PRO A 78 -7.75 9.66 11.03
CA PRO A 78 -8.39 9.67 9.72
C PRO A 78 -9.90 9.87 9.82
N SER A 79 -10.47 10.65 8.90
CA SER A 79 -11.93 10.81 8.81
C SER A 79 -12.57 9.47 8.40
N GLU A 80 -13.79 9.20 8.84
CA GLU A 80 -14.52 7.97 8.47
C GLU A 80 -14.67 7.81 6.96
N ARG A 81 -14.89 8.94 6.25
CA ARG A 81 -15.02 8.97 4.80
C ARG A 81 -13.76 8.48 4.08
N SER A 82 -12.58 8.84 4.58
CA SER A 82 -11.29 8.45 3.97
C SER A 82 -10.73 7.14 4.55
N LEU A 83 -11.23 6.70 5.71
CA LEU A 83 -10.63 5.59 6.45
C LEU A 83 -10.63 4.29 5.66
N ARG A 84 -11.76 3.93 5.02
CA ARG A 84 -11.86 2.70 4.23
C ARG A 84 -10.84 2.67 3.08
N HIS A 85 -10.76 3.75 2.33
CA HIS A 85 -9.81 3.91 1.23
C HIS A 85 -8.36 3.79 1.73
N ARG A 86 -8.00 4.54 2.79
CA ARG A 86 -6.64 4.54 3.34
C ARG A 86 -6.24 3.21 3.98
N LEU A 87 -7.17 2.49 4.61
CA LEU A 87 -6.92 1.14 5.10
C LEU A 87 -6.70 0.16 3.95
N LEU A 88 -7.45 0.29 2.85
CA LEU A 88 -7.22 -0.55 1.68
C LEU A 88 -5.86 -0.26 1.04
N MET A 89 -5.43 1.00 0.96
CA MET A 89 -4.06 1.34 0.53
C MET A 89 -3.00 0.63 1.38
N SER A 90 -3.15 0.65 2.71
CA SER A 90 -2.23 -0.08 3.61
C SER A 90 -2.25 -1.57 3.36
N HIS A 91 -3.44 -2.13 3.14
CA HIS A 91 -3.61 -3.56 2.87
C HIS A 91 -2.96 -3.99 1.54
N VAL A 92 -3.06 -3.15 0.50
CA VAL A 92 -2.33 -3.37 -0.77
C VAL A 92 -0.82 -3.41 -0.54
N ILE A 93 -0.28 -2.44 0.18
CA ILE A 93 1.16 -2.38 0.49
C ILE A 93 1.60 -3.61 1.30
N SER A 94 0.82 -3.98 2.32
CA SER A 94 1.06 -5.16 3.14
C SER A 94 1.04 -6.44 2.30
N THR A 95 0.05 -6.58 1.41
CA THR A 95 -0.08 -7.74 0.52
C THR A 95 1.12 -7.87 -0.43
N ILE A 96 1.58 -6.76 -1.00
CA ILE A 96 2.79 -6.73 -1.85
C ILE A 96 3.99 -7.22 -1.06
N SER A 97 4.21 -6.68 0.15
CA SER A 97 5.31 -7.10 1.03
C SER A 97 5.25 -8.58 1.38
N CYS A 98 4.06 -9.12 1.72
CA CYS A 98 3.86 -10.52 2.08
C CYS A 98 4.08 -11.49 0.92
N ASN A 99 3.96 -11.03 -0.31
CA ASN A 99 4.21 -11.83 -1.51
C ASN A 99 5.67 -11.77 -2.00
N GLY A 100 6.60 -11.41 -1.11
CA GLY A 100 8.04 -11.49 -1.36
C GLY A 100 8.66 -10.28 -2.05
N PHE A 101 7.90 -9.18 -2.21
CA PHE A 101 8.47 -7.93 -2.70
C PHE A 101 9.14 -7.17 -1.55
N ASN A 102 10.37 -6.74 -1.79
CA ASN A 102 11.03 -5.78 -0.92
C ASN A 102 10.57 -4.35 -1.29
N ILE A 103 9.94 -3.64 -0.38
CA ILE A 103 9.53 -2.25 -0.57
C ILE A 103 10.73 -1.36 -0.24
N ILE A 104 11.31 -0.76 -1.28
CA ILE A 104 12.47 0.14 -1.15
C ILE A 104 11.99 1.53 -0.78
N ASP A 105 10.93 2.00 -1.43
CA ASP A 105 10.34 3.31 -1.20
C ASP A 105 8.83 3.28 -1.38
N VAL A 106 8.11 4.16 -0.67
CA VAL A 106 6.67 4.32 -0.77
C VAL A 106 6.28 5.77 -0.53
N GLU A 107 5.46 6.30 -1.40
CA GLU A 107 4.81 7.61 -1.27
C GLU A 107 3.32 7.45 -1.53
N THR A 108 2.51 8.20 -0.82
CA THR A 108 1.04 8.24 -1.01
C THR A 108 0.62 9.55 -1.65
N GLU A 109 -0.44 9.49 -2.45
CA GLU A 109 -1.00 10.67 -3.12
C GLU A 109 0.05 11.46 -3.95
N LYS A 110 0.95 10.73 -4.61
CA LYS A 110 2.02 11.33 -5.41
C LYS A 110 1.47 11.96 -6.68
N SER A 111 1.79 13.24 -6.87
CA SER A 111 1.41 13.99 -8.06
C SER A 111 2.43 13.83 -9.19
N PHE A 112 1.92 13.77 -10.42
CA PHE A 112 2.66 13.71 -11.67
C PHE A 112 2.11 14.77 -12.64
N MET A 113 2.91 15.16 -13.63
CA MET A 113 2.50 16.10 -14.68
C MET A 113 1.94 17.42 -14.12
N ASP A 114 2.68 18.03 -13.18
CA ASP A 114 2.30 19.30 -12.54
C ASP A 114 0.92 19.26 -11.84
N GLY A 115 0.53 18.08 -11.35
CA GLY A 115 -0.72 17.85 -10.62
C GLY A 115 -1.89 17.34 -11.48
N GLU A 116 -1.71 17.14 -12.79
CA GLU A 116 -2.75 16.60 -13.67
C GLU A 116 -3.13 15.15 -13.32
N LEU A 117 -2.18 14.38 -12.76
CA LEU A 117 -2.41 13.03 -12.27
C LEU A 117 -1.88 12.90 -10.84
N ARG A 118 -2.68 12.34 -9.95
CA ARG A 118 -2.28 11.96 -8.61
C ARG A 118 -2.55 10.48 -8.42
N SER A 119 -1.50 9.70 -8.15
CA SER A 119 -1.62 8.27 -7.83
C SER A 119 -1.79 8.09 -6.33
N ASP A 120 -2.68 7.19 -5.92
CA ASP A 120 -2.91 6.89 -4.51
C ASP A 120 -1.65 6.32 -3.84
N ILE A 121 -0.95 5.42 -4.52
CA ILE A 121 0.29 4.82 -4.04
C ILE A 121 1.32 4.82 -5.18
N TYR A 122 2.50 5.36 -4.89
CA TYR A 122 3.71 5.17 -5.68
C TYR A 122 4.72 4.37 -4.86
N MET A 123 5.27 3.32 -5.43
CA MET A 123 6.31 2.52 -4.77
C MET A 123 7.47 2.20 -5.69
N ILE A 124 8.65 2.10 -5.09
CA ILE A 124 9.78 1.36 -5.66
C ILE A 124 9.83 0.02 -4.96
N ILE A 125 9.59 -1.04 -5.72
CA ILE A 125 9.59 -2.42 -5.24
C ILE A 125 10.69 -3.22 -5.90
N GLU A 126 11.23 -4.21 -5.20
CA GLU A 126 12.23 -5.13 -5.73
C GLU A 126 11.70 -6.57 -5.62
N TYR A 127 11.81 -7.32 -6.71
CA TYR A 127 11.50 -8.73 -6.79
C TYR A 127 12.58 -9.45 -7.59
N ASN A 128 13.15 -10.53 -7.04
CA ASN A 128 14.25 -11.28 -7.67
C ASN A 128 15.40 -10.36 -8.14
N LYS A 129 15.83 -9.41 -7.29
CA LYS A 129 16.89 -8.43 -7.56
C LYS A 129 16.57 -7.41 -8.68
N THR A 130 15.38 -7.44 -9.24
CA THR A 130 14.92 -6.47 -10.24
C THR A 130 14.01 -5.45 -9.56
N LYS A 131 14.25 -4.18 -9.85
CA LYS A 131 13.48 -3.06 -9.30
C LYS A 131 12.42 -2.60 -10.29
N TYR A 132 11.28 -2.18 -9.75
CA TYR A 132 10.13 -1.68 -10.51
C TYR A 132 9.56 -0.43 -9.85
N CYS A 133 9.01 0.46 -10.66
CA CYS A 133 8.16 1.55 -10.20
C CYS A 133 6.70 1.11 -10.31
N LEU A 134 5.98 1.06 -9.21
CA LEU A 134 4.58 0.72 -9.17
C LEU A 134 3.75 1.96 -8.91
N LEU A 135 2.79 2.25 -9.79
CA LEU A 135 1.70 3.18 -9.55
C LEU A 135 0.43 2.38 -9.29
N CYS A 136 -0.24 2.66 -8.18
CA CYS A 136 -1.46 1.97 -7.81
C CYS A 136 -2.58 2.96 -7.53
N GLU A 137 -3.73 2.73 -8.17
CA GLU A 137 -5.00 3.38 -7.85
C GLU A 137 -5.88 2.43 -7.04
N VAL A 138 -6.53 2.98 -6.03
CA VAL A 138 -7.44 2.27 -5.14
C VAL A 138 -8.82 2.88 -5.27
N ASP A 139 -9.65 2.32 -6.14
CA ASP A 139 -10.96 2.88 -6.47
C ASP A 139 -12.09 2.08 -5.82
N LEU A 140 -12.74 2.68 -4.82
CA LEU A 140 -13.90 2.07 -4.15
C LEU A 140 -15.23 2.44 -4.81
N THR A 141 -15.32 3.61 -5.41
CA THR A 141 -16.60 4.20 -5.87
C THR A 141 -16.50 4.94 -7.19
N LYS A 142 -15.30 5.09 -7.74
CA LYS A 142 -15.06 5.78 -9.01
C LYS A 142 -14.39 4.83 -9.99
N PRO A 143 -14.61 4.98 -11.29
CA PRO A 143 -13.84 4.26 -12.29
C PRO A 143 -12.38 4.71 -12.27
N PHE A 144 -11.50 3.82 -12.70
CA PHE A 144 -10.07 4.10 -12.87
C PHE A 144 -9.87 5.32 -13.80
N ASN A 145 -8.95 6.21 -13.44
CA ASN A 145 -8.64 7.42 -14.23
C ASN A 145 -7.88 7.09 -15.52
N THR A 146 -8.58 6.48 -16.46
CA THR A 146 -8.02 6.04 -17.76
C THR A 146 -7.38 7.18 -18.53
N GLU A 147 -7.98 8.37 -18.57
CA GLU A 147 -7.47 9.52 -19.32
C GLU A 147 -6.12 10.01 -18.74
N GLY A 148 -6.05 10.21 -17.43
CA GLY A 148 -4.81 10.66 -16.76
C GLY A 148 -3.65 9.70 -16.98
N TYR A 149 -3.90 8.39 -16.83
CA TYR A 149 -2.88 7.36 -17.04
C TYR A 149 -2.49 7.19 -18.50
N THR A 150 -3.41 7.40 -19.44
CA THR A 150 -3.09 7.43 -20.89
C THR A 150 -2.13 8.58 -21.21
N LYS A 151 -2.40 9.78 -20.70
CA LYS A 151 -1.49 10.93 -20.86
C LYS A 151 -0.11 10.64 -20.28
N LEU A 152 -0.06 10.07 -19.07
CA LEU A 152 1.20 9.69 -18.43
C LEU A 152 2.00 8.71 -19.28
N LEU A 153 1.38 7.61 -19.73
CA LEU A 153 2.06 6.61 -20.55
C LEU A 153 2.55 7.18 -21.88
N ASN A 154 1.78 8.04 -22.53
CA ASN A 154 2.21 8.71 -23.74
C ASN A 154 3.45 9.57 -23.51
N LYS A 155 3.51 10.34 -22.42
CA LYS A 155 4.70 11.13 -22.05
C LYS A 155 5.90 10.23 -21.72
N VAL A 156 5.67 9.08 -21.06
CA VAL A 156 6.73 8.09 -20.79
C VAL A 156 7.27 7.49 -22.10
N MET A 157 6.39 7.08 -23.02
CA MET A 157 6.80 6.52 -24.32
C MET A 157 7.56 7.53 -25.19
N LYS A 158 7.24 8.82 -25.10
CA LYS A 158 7.97 9.90 -25.77
C LYS A 158 9.29 10.29 -25.08
N GLY A 159 9.57 9.72 -23.90
CA GLY A 159 10.76 10.04 -23.10
C GLY A 159 10.68 11.39 -22.36
N GLU A 160 9.51 12.04 -22.35
CA GLU A 160 9.27 13.31 -21.65
C GLU A 160 9.24 13.11 -20.13
N ILE A 161 8.77 11.94 -19.67
CA ILE A 161 8.79 11.53 -18.27
C ILE A 161 9.59 10.23 -18.16
N LYS A 162 10.53 10.19 -17.22
CA LYS A 162 11.36 8.99 -16.97
C LYS A 162 11.13 8.50 -15.55
N PHE A 163 10.84 7.21 -15.42
CA PHE A 163 10.88 6.51 -14.16
C PHE A 163 12.25 5.85 -13.97
N PRO A 164 12.77 5.76 -12.74
CA PRO A 164 14.08 5.15 -12.48
C PRO A 164 14.13 3.65 -12.81
N HIS A 165 12.96 3.00 -12.88
CA HIS A 165 12.80 1.56 -13.17
C HIS A 165 11.58 1.34 -14.05
N GLN A 166 11.40 0.10 -14.52
CA GLN A 166 10.22 -0.29 -15.30
C GLN A 166 8.93 0.05 -14.56
N LEU A 167 8.03 0.75 -15.27
CA LEU A 167 6.73 1.17 -14.72
C LEU A 167 5.72 0.03 -14.80
N ILE A 168 5.00 -0.17 -13.71
CA ILE A 168 3.86 -1.09 -13.59
C ILE A 168 2.66 -0.32 -13.07
N LEU A 169 1.50 -0.55 -13.67
CA LEU A 169 0.23 0.04 -13.26
C LEU A 169 -0.65 -1.03 -12.61
N LEU A 170 -1.15 -0.74 -11.42
CA LEU A 170 -2.07 -1.58 -10.66
C LEU A 170 -3.36 -0.80 -10.38
N SER A 171 -4.49 -1.39 -10.68
CA SER A 171 -5.81 -0.90 -10.27
C SER A 171 -6.41 -1.87 -9.26
N VAL A 172 -6.79 -1.35 -8.10
CA VAL A 172 -7.51 -2.10 -7.06
C VAL A 172 -8.95 -1.61 -7.05
N SER A 173 -9.82 -2.33 -7.73
CA SER A 173 -11.21 -1.93 -7.92
C SER A 173 -12.10 -3.10 -8.29
N ASP A 174 -13.34 -3.08 -7.81
CA ASP A 174 -14.41 -4.01 -8.24
C ASP A 174 -15.13 -3.53 -9.49
N MET A 175 -14.87 -2.29 -9.92
CA MET A 175 -15.42 -1.73 -11.16
C MET A 175 -14.61 -2.20 -12.37
N LYS A 176 -15.29 -2.56 -13.45
CA LYS A 176 -14.58 -2.92 -14.69
C LYS A 176 -13.84 -1.72 -15.26
N LEU A 177 -12.60 -1.96 -15.68
CA LEU A 177 -11.88 -1.01 -16.53
C LEU A 177 -12.65 -0.80 -17.84
N GLU A 178 -12.79 0.45 -18.22
CA GLU A 178 -13.32 0.80 -19.54
C GLU A 178 -12.43 0.20 -20.63
N ASP A 179 -13.06 -0.14 -21.76
CA ASP A 179 -12.33 -0.72 -22.89
C ASP A 179 -11.54 0.39 -23.59
N SER A 180 -10.24 0.36 -23.40
CA SER A 180 -9.31 1.38 -23.89
C SER A 180 -7.93 0.77 -24.14
N ASP A 181 -7.14 1.41 -24.99
CA ASP A 181 -5.78 0.96 -25.33
C ASP A 181 -4.85 0.82 -24.11
N ILE A 182 -5.13 1.52 -23.02
CA ILE A 182 -4.34 1.49 -21.80
C ILE A 182 -4.58 0.20 -21.00
N LYS A 183 -5.72 -0.47 -21.16
CA LYS A 183 -6.11 -1.65 -20.40
C LYS A 183 -5.04 -2.75 -20.41
N LYS A 184 -4.33 -2.92 -21.52
CA LYS A 184 -3.24 -3.89 -21.68
C LYS A 184 -2.03 -3.61 -20.76
N TYR A 185 -1.87 -2.37 -20.29
CA TYR A 185 -0.77 -1.97 -19.39
C TYR A 185 -1.14 -2.06 -17.92
N ILE A 186 -2.44 -2.13 -17.60
CA ILE A 186 -2.96 -2.14 -16.23
C ILE A 186 -3.20 -3.59 -15.80
N THR A 187 -2.80 -3.89 -14.56
CA THR A 187 -3.31 -5.09 -13.88
C THR A 187 -4.43 -4.66 -12.95
N GLN A 188 -5.60 -5.26 -13.10
CA GLN A 188 -6.70 -5.02 -12.17
C GLN A 188 -6.85 -6.19 -11.21
N VAL A 189 -6.98 -5.86 -9.93
CA VAL A 189 -7.33 -6.78 -8.84
C VAL A 189 -8.58 -6.27 -8.11
N ASP A 190 -9.33 -7.17 -7.49
CA ASP A 190 -10.50 -6.81 -6.69
C ASP A 190 -10.12 -6.14 -5.36
N THR A 191 -11.08 -5.46 -4.72
CA THR A 191 -10.84 -4.74 -3.46
C THR A 191 -10.58 -5.64 -2.26
N GLU A 192 -10.87 -6.94 -2.35
CA GLU A 192 -10.54 -7.94 -1.34
C GLU A 192 -9.17 -8.60 -1.59
N LEU A 193 -8.48 -8.21 -2.69
CA LEU A 193 -7.19 -8.73 -3.14
C LEU A 193 -7.15 -10.25 -3.39
N LYS A 194 -8.32 -10.89 -3.56
CA LYS A 194 -8.42 -12.33 -3.85
C LYS A 194 -7.78 -12.69 -5.20
N SER A 195 -7.84 -11.75 -6.15
CA SER A 195 -7.24 -11.90 -7.48
C SER A 195 -5.81 -11.36 -7.58
N PHE A 196 -5.14 -11.12 -6.45
CA PHE A 196 -3.78 -10.53 -6.42
C PHE A 196 -2.73 -11.38 -7.15
N ASN A 197 -2.95 -12.68 -7.29
CA ASN A 197 -2.12 -13.55 -8.11
C ASN A 197 -2.00 -13.08 -9.57
N LYS A 198 -3.00 -12.38 -10.13
CA LYS A 198 -2.90 -11.78 -11.47
C LYS A 198 -1.78 -10.74 -11.56
N PHE A 199 -1.54 -10.00 -10.48
CA PHE A 199 -0.43 -9.07 -10.39
C PHE A 199 0.91 -9.84 -10.33
N LEU A 200 0.98 -10.92 -9.56
CA LEU A 200 2.19 -11.71 -9.41
C LEU A 200 2.66 -12.33 -10.74
N TRP A 201 1.74 -12.73 -11.62
CA TRP A 201 2.08 -13.31 -12.92
C TRP A 201 2.91 -12.39 -13.83
N LYS A 202 2.93 -11.08 -13.59
CA LYS A 202 3.78 -10.14 -14.33
C LYS A 202 5.28 -10.30 -14.01
N PHE A 203 5.63 -10.94 -12.91
CA PHE A 203 6.99 -11.07 -12.40
C PHE A 203 7.57 -12.49 -12.51
N ILE A 204 6.74 -13.47 -12.87
CA ILE A 204 7.12 -14.91 -12.90
C ILE A 204 7.59 -15.36 -14.30
N LYS A 205 7.85 -14.44 -15.20
CA LYS A 205 8.36 -14.75 -16.54
C LYS A 205 9.86 -14.93 -16.57
#